data_283409e43eae3f260c85632556584b9c
#
_entry.id   283409e43eae3f260c85632556584b9c
#
_cell.length_a   1.000
_cell.length_b   1.000
_cell.length_c   1.000
_cell.angle_alpha   90.00
_cell.angle_beta   90.00
_cell.angle_gamma   90.00
#
_symmetry.space_group_name_H-M   'P 1'
#
loop_
_entity.id
_entity.type
_entity.pdbx_description
1 polymer ?
#
loop_
_entity_poly.entity_id
_entity_poly.type
_entity_poly.pdbx_seq_one_letter_code
_entity_poly.pdbx_strand_id
1 'polypeptide(L)'
;TTGWTYVFEMIIVALADVTAFGIYMGFWYPDVPRWIWILSLIMFLGAINLIHVKVFGELEFWLSIVKVTAIVAMILGGLGLMIYGFNADQAGFTTGIQNLWIHEGFMPNGIAGLIACLSVVVFAFGGIEIIGITAGESKDPKTSIPKAINAVPVRILLFYVLTIFVLMSIFPWNQIGSQGSPFVQIFENLGIKSAATV
;
A
#
# COMPACT_ATOMS: atom_id res chain seq x y z
N THR A 1 -2.48 -11.98 -27.66
CA THR A 1 -1.92 -10.66 -27.24
C THR A 1 -2.16 -10.39 -25.76
N THR A 2 -3.39 -10.53 -25.25
CA THR A 2 -3.77 -10.21 -23.86
C THR A 2 -2.95 -10.95 -22.81
N GLY A 3 -2.68 -12.26 -22.99
CA GLY A 3 -1.86 -13.04 -22.06
C GLY A 3 -0.42 -12.55 -21.94
N TRP A 4 0.21 -12.20 -23.05
CA TRP A 4 1.57 -11.64 -23.04
C TRP A 4 1.65 -10.26 -22.42
N THR A 5 0.63 -9.42 -22.61
CA THR A 5 0.55 -8.12 -21.96
C THR A 5 0.46 -8.27 -20.45
N TYR A 6 -0.34 -9.23 -19.96
CA TYR A 6 -0.47 -9.55 -18.56
C TYR A 6 0.84 -10.06 -17.93
N VAL A 7 1.56 -10.96 -18.62
CA VAL A 7 2.89 -11.42 -18.16
C VAL A 7 3.86 -10.25 -18.04
N PHE A 8 3.87 -9.35 -19.03
CA PHE A 8 4.73 -8.18 -19.01
C PHE A 8 4.37 -7.24 -17.85
N GLU A 9 3.08 -7.01 -17.60
CA GLU A 9 2.60 -6.23 -16.45
C GLU A 9 3.07 -6.84 -15.13
N MET A 10 2.90 -8.14 -14.93
CA MET A 10 3.34 -8.83 -13.71
C MET A 10 4.85 -8.74 -13.48
N ILE A 11 5.65 -8.79 -14.56
CA ILE A 11 7.10 -8.59 -14.44
C ILE A 11 7.42 -7.17 -13.96
N ILE A 12 6.75 -6.16 -14.50
CA ILE A 12 6.96 -4.75 -14.07
C ILE A 12 6.55 -4.55 -12.61
N VAL A 13 5.38 -5.10 -12.21
CA VAL A 13 4.91 -5.04 -10.82
C VAL A 13 5.91 -5.72 -9.90
N ALA A 14 6.38 -6.92 -10.24
CA ALA A 14 7.39 -7.63 -9.45
C ALA A 14 8.69 -6.83 -9.31
N LEU A 15 9.16 -6.19 -10.37
CA LEU A 15 10.34 -5.32 -10.32
C LEU A 15 10.12 -4.11 -9.40
N ALA A 16 8.94 -3.49 -9.43
CA ALA A 16 8.59 -2.39 -8.55
C ALA A 16 8.59 -2.82 -7.08
N ASP A 17 7.96 -3.97 -6.77
CA ASP A 17 7.85 -4.50 -5.41
C ASP A 17 9.21 -4.89 -4.83
N VAL A 18 10.06 -5.59 -5.59
CA VAL A 18 11.42 -5.96 -5.13
C VAL A 18 12.28 -4.72 -4.91
N THR A 19 12.11 -3.70 -5.74
CA THR A 19 12.83 -2.43 -5.60
C THR A 19 12.36 -1.68 -4.35
N ALA A 20 11.04 -1.61 -4.13
CA ALA A 20 10.46 -1.01 -2.93
C ALA A 20 10.94 -1.72 -1.66
N PHE A 21 10.99 -3.04 -1.64
CA PHE A 21 11.55 -3.81 -0.53
C PHE A 21 13.01 -3.41 -0.23
N GLY A 22 13.86 -3.28 -1.26
CA GLY A 22 15.23 -2.83 -1.11
C GLY A 22 15.35 -1.41 -0.54
N ILE A 23 14.39 -0.53 -0.85
CA ILE A 23 14.33 0.82 -0.28
C ILE A 23 13.94 0.77 1.20
N TYR A 24 12.91 -0.03 1.55
CA TYR A 24 12.48 -0.19 2.94
C TYR A 24 13.59 -0.78 3.82
N MET A 25 14.30 -1.82 3.34
CA MET A 25 15.41 -2.41 4.09
C MET A 25 16.57 -1.44 4.30
N GLY A 26 16.78 -0.49 3.40
CA GLY A 26 17.76 0.58 3.57
C GLY A 26 17.45 1.54 4.73
N PHE A 27 16.21 1.59 5.20
CA PHE A 27 15.84 2.35 6.40
C PHE A 27 16.44 1.74 7.68
N TRP A 28 16.40 0.40 7.82
CA TRP A 28 16.96 -0.29 9.00
C TRP A 28 18.46 -0.58 8.89
N TYR A 29 18.94 -0.79 7.65
CA TYR A 29 20.32 -1.20 7.37
C TYR A 29 20.93 -0.34 6.26
N PRO A 30 21.20 0.96 6.53
CA PRO A 30 21.68 1.90 5.51
C PRO A 30 23.05 1.53 4.92
N ASP A 31 23.88 0.81 5.68
CA ASP A 31 25.23 0.39 5.28
C ASP A 31 25.24 -0.82 4.34
N VAL A 32 24.11 -1.53 4.19
CA VAL A 32 24.02 -2.72 3.35
C VAL A 32 23.55 -2.33 1.95
N PRO A 33 24.31 -2.69 0.89
CA PRO A 33 23.92 -2.40 -0.49
C PRO A 33 22.54 -2.98 -0.84
N ARG A 34 21.68 -2.20 -1.47
CA ARG A 34 20.29 -2.56 -1.80
C ARG A 34 20.17 -3.87 -2.60
N TRP A 35 21.10 -4.15 -3.48
CA TRP A 35 21.07 -5.34 -4.32
C TRP A 35 21.11 -6.64 -3.50
N ILE A 36 21.74 -6.63 -2.30
CA ILE A 36 21.79 -7.79 -1.40
C ILE A 36 20.36 -8.12 -0.92
N TRP A 37 19.59 -7.12 -0.52
CA TRP A 37 18.22 -7.28 -0.09
C TRP A 37 17.30 -7.74 -1.22
N ILE A 38 17.46 -7.15 -2.39
CA ILE A 38 16.70 -7.53 -3.59
C ILE A 38 16.98 -9.00 -3.94
N LEU A 39 18.25 -9.40 -4.00
CA LEU A 39 18.63 -10.76 -4.32
C LEU A 39 18.13 -11.76 -3.26
N SER A 40 18.24 -11.41 -1.97
CA SER A 40 17.76 -12.27 -0.88
C SER A 40 16.26 -12.51 -0.96
N LEU A 41 15.47 -11.46 -1.27
CA LEU A 41 14.02 -11.59 -1.46
C LEU A 41 13.68 -12.48 -2.66
N ILE A 42 14.34 -12.29 -3.80
CA ILE A 42 14.11 -13.10 -5.00
C ILE A 42 14.44 -14.57 -4.72
N MET A 43 15.56 -14.84 -4.05
CA MET A 43 15.97 -16.21 -3.69
C MET A 43 14.99 -16.84 -2.70
N PHE A 44 14.51 -16.07 -1.71
CA PHE A 44 13.53 -16.52 -0.73
C PHE A 44 12.18 -16.86 -1.38
N LEU A 45 11.64 -15.96 -2.19
CA LEU A 45 10.39 -16.19 -2.90
C LEU A 45 10.50 -17.34 -3.90
N GLY A 46 11.64 -17.43 -4.63
CA GLY A 46 11.92 -18.54 -5.53
C GLY A 46 11.95 -19.88 -4.80
N ALA A 47 12.64 -19.96 -3.66
CA ALA A 47 12.69 -21.17 -2.85
C ALA A 47 11.31 -21.60 -2.37
N ILE A 48 10.47 -20.66 -1.87
CA ILE A 48 9.10 -20.96 -1.44
C ILE A 48 8.25 -21.48 -2.59
N ASN A 49 8.36 -20.87 -3.76
CA ASN A 49 7.61 -21.33 -4.95
C ASN A 49 7.99 -22.74 -5.40
N LEU A 50 9.22 -23.20 -5.12
CA LEU A 50 9.67 -24.56 -5.43
C LEU A 50 9.20 -25.62 -4.42
N ILE A 51 8.77 -25.23 -3.22
CA ILE A 51 8.46 -26.18 -2.15
C ILE A 51 7.06 -26.79 -2.33
N HIS A 52 6.00 -26.05 -2.13
CA HIS A 52 4.65 -26.59 -2.26
C HIS A 52 3.60 -25.46 -2.30
N VAL A 53 2.63 -25.59 -3.20
CA VAL A 53 1.52 -24.63 -3.38
C VAL A 53 0.74 -24.35 -2.07
N LYS A 54 0.60 -25.35 -1.20
CA LYS A 54 -0.07 -25.19 0.10
C LYS A 54 0.69 -24.24 1.04
N VAL A 55 2.02 -24.35 1.10
CA VAL A 55 2.87 -23.49 1.95
C VAL A 55 2.82 -22.05 1.46
N PHE A 56 2.82 -21.86 0.14
CA PHE A 56 2.68 -20.56 -0.48
C PHE A 56 1.33 -19.91 -0.12
N GLY A 57 0.22 -20.64 -0.26
CA GLY A 57 -1.12 -20.12 0.08
C GLY A 57 -1.28 -19.77 1.56
N GLU A 58 -0.66 -20.54 2.46
CA GLU A 58 -0.69 -20.27 3.90
C GLU A 58 0.14 -19.03 4.26
N LEU A 59 1.31 -18.85 3.67
CA LEU A 59 2.12 -17.65 3.79
C LEU A 59 1.39 -16.40 3.26
N GLU A 60 0.80 -16.50 2.08
CA GLU A 60 0.03 -15.41 1.48
C GLU A 60 -1.13 -14.99 2.37
N PHE A 61 -1.84 -15.94 2.95
CA PHE A 61 -2.94 -15.68 3.89
C PHE A 61 -2.46 -14.90 5.12
N TRP A 62 -1.39 -15.34 5.78
CA TRP A 62 -0.86 -14.66 6.96
C TRP A 62 -0.30 -13.28 6.65
N LEU A 63 0.45 -13.14 5.56
CA LEU A 63 0.96 -11.85 5.11
C LEU A 63 -0.17 -10.88 4.74
N SER A 64 -1.26 -11.39 4.15
CA SER A 64 -2.45 -10.58 3.88
C SER A 64 -3.14 -10.09 5.15
N ILE A 65 -3.24 -10.92 6.20
CA ILE A 65 -3.79 -10.50 7.49
C ILE A 65 -2.92 -9.40 8.12
N VAL A 66 -1.60 -9.56 8.12
CA VAL A 66 -0.67 -8.54 8.63
C VAL A 66 -0.86 -7.22 7.88
N LYS A 67 -0.90 -7.25 6.56
CA LYS A 67 -1.14 -6.07 5.72
C LYS A 67 -2.47 -5.38 6.03
N VAL A 68 -3.55 -6.14 6.09
CA VAL A 68 -4.89 -5.60 6.39
C VAL A 68 -4.93 -4.99 7.79
N THR A 69 -4.36 -5.69 8.78
CA THR A 69 -4.29 -5.20 10.16
C THR A 69 -3.49 -3.91 10.27
N ALA A 70 -2.35 -3.83 9.60
CA ALA A 70 -1.52 -2.61 9.57
C ALA A 70 -2.27 -1.42 8.96
N ILE A 71 -2.98 -1.62 7.84
CA ILE A 71 -3.76 -0.55 7.20
C ILE A 71 -4.92 -0.10 8.11
N VAL A 72 -5.65 -1.05 8.70
CA VAL A 72 -6.76 -0.73 9.61
C VAL A 72 -6.24 0.00 10.86
N ALA A 73 -5.15 -0.46 11.45
CA ALA A 73 -4.52 0.20 12.59
C ALA A 73 -4.07 1.64 12.25
N MET A 74 -3.50 1.84 11.06
CA MET A 74 -3.11 3.15 10.56
C MET A 74 -4.33 4.07 10.36
N ILE A 75 -5.42 3.58 9.79
CA ILE A 75 -6.67 4.35 9.60
C ILE A 75 -7.23 4.76 10.97
N LEU A 76 -7.37 3.80 11.90
CA LEU A 76 -7.90 4.07 13.24
C LEU A 76 -7.00 5.01 14.04
N GLY A 77 -5.69 4.79 13.99
CA GLY A 77 -4.69 5.66 14.61
C GLY A 77 -4.72 7.08 14.05
N GLY A 78 -4.79 7.20 12.73
CA GLY A 78 -4.89 8.49 12.05
C GLY A 78 -6.17 9.24 12.35
N LEU A 79 -7.32 8.56 12.38
CA LEU A 79 -8.58 9.15 12.83
C LEU A 79 -8.50 9.59 14.30
N GLY A 80 -7.85 8.80 15.16
CA GLY A 80 -7.59 9.17 16.55
C GLY A 80 -6.77 10.46 16.63
N LEU A 81 -5.69 10.58 15.87
CA LEU A 81 -4.89 11.81 15.82
C LEU A 81 -5.70 13.03 15.36
N MET A 82 -6.60 12.86 14.41
CA MET A 82 -7.48 13.94 13.93
C MET A 82 -8.49 14.38 14.99
N ILE A 83 -9.05 13.44 15.77
CA ILE A 83 -10.07 13.73 16.78
C ILE A 83 -9.45 14.36 18.04
N TYR A 84 -8.34 13.81 18.51
CA TYR A 84 -7.67 14.28 19.73
C TYR A 84 -6.78 15.50 19.52
N GLY A 85 -6.67 15.99 18.27
CA GLY A 85 -5.94 17.22 17.96
C GLY A 85 -4.45 17.10 18.30
N PHE A 86 -3.78 16.15 17.73
CA PHE A 86 -2.35 16.01 17.88
C PHE A 86 -1.66 17.21 17.22
N ASN A 87 -1.23 18.16 18.07
CA ASN A 87 -0.31 19.20 17.65
C ASN A 87 1.02 18.51 17.42
N ALA A 88 1.36 18.26 16.17
CA ALA A 88 2.69 17.81 15.79
C ALA A 88 3.68 19.00 15.94
N ASP A 89 3.85 19.48 17.18
CA ASP A 89 4.79 20.55 17.53
C ASP A 89 6.23 20.23 17.10
N GLN A 90 6.52 18.96 16.87
CA GLN A 90 7.81 18.52 16.33
C GLN A 90 7.88 18.51 14.79
N ALA A 91 6.74 18.51 14.10
CA ALA A 91 6.70 18.43 12.64
C ALA A 91 6.33 19.74 11.95
N GLY A 92 5.94 20.79 12.71
CA GLY A 92 5.66 22.13 12.17
C GLY A 92 4.36 22.24 11.37
N PHE A 93 3.43 21.28 11.45
CA PHE A 93 2.12 21.33 10.79
C PHE A 93 0.99 20.88 11.73
N THR A 94 -0.22 21.38 11.48
CA THR A 94 -1.41 20.98 12.22
C THR A 94 -2.12 19.83 11.53
N THR A 95 -2.53 18.82 12.29
CA THR A 95 -3.34 17.72 11.76
C THR A 95 -4.80 18.16 11.68
N GLY A 96 -5.47 17.81 10.59
CA GLY A 96 -6.89 18.08 10.44
C GLY A 96 -7.35 18.04 8.98
N ILE A 97 -8.66 17.92 8.79
CA ILE A 97 -9.30 17.89 7.49
C ILE A 97 -9.00 19.15 6.64
N GLN A 98 -8.64 20.25 7.29
CA GLN A 98 -8.25 21.50 6.62
C GLN A 98 -7.02 21.33 5.70
N ASN A 99 -6.15 20.35 5.96
CA ASN A 99 -4.98 20.08 5.11
C ASN A 99 -5.35 19.73 3.66
N LEU A 100 -6.60 19.30 3.43
CA LEU A 100 -7.12 19.05 2.08
C LEU A 100 -7.32 20.32 1.26
N TRP A 101 -7.37 21.51 1.91
CA TRP A 101 -7.68 22.79 1.25
C TRP A 101 -6.65 23.89 1.47
N ILE A 102 -5.89 23.87 2.57
CA ILE A 102 -5.00 24.99 2.96
C ILE A 102 -3.83 25.17 1.97
N HIS A 103 -3.34 24.06 1.41
CA HIS A 103 -2.17 24.09 0.53
C HIS A 103 -2.61 24.14 -0.95
N GLU A 104 -2.89 25.33 -1.46
CA GLU A 104 -3.29 25.61 -2.86
C GLU A 104 -4.63 24.97 -3.26
N GLY A 105 -5.49 24.61 -2.28
CA GLY A 105 -6.81 24.06 -2.51
C GLY A 105 -6.83 22.55 -2.77
N PHE A 106 -8.01 22.03 -3.06
CA PHE A 106 -8.24 20.59 -3.28
C PHE A 106 -7.60 20.05 -4.57
N MET A 107 -7.32 20.91 -5.54
CA MET A 107 -6.71 20.56 -6.82
C MET A 107 -5.52 21.46 -7.12
N PRO A 108 -4.39 21.37 -6.39
CA PRO A 108 -3.27 22.30 -6.53
C PRO A 108 -2.66 22.32 -7.93
N ASN A 109 -2.63 21.18 -8.61
CA ASN A 109 -2.12 21.06 -9.96
C ASN A 109 -3.22 21.10 -11.06
N GLY A 110 -4.45 21.47 -10.69
CA GLY A 110 -5.58 21.57 -11.59
C GLY A 110 -5.91 20.26 -12.33
N ILE A 111 -6.55 20.38 -13.49
CA ILE A 111 -6.97 19.22 -14.31
C ILE A 111 -5.76 18.43 -14.83
N ALA A 112 -4.65 19.06 -15.12
CA ALA A 112 -3.43 18.38 -15.58
C ALA A 112 -2.89 17.43 -14.50
N GLY A 113 -2.88 17.85 -13.23
CA GLY A 113 -2.53 17.01 -12.10
C GLY A 113 -3.49 15.83 -11.92
N LEU A 114 -4.79 16.06 -12.11
CA LEU A 114 -5.79 15.00 -12.06
C LEU A 114 -5.55 13.94 -13.14
N ILE A 115 -5.27 14.35 -14.37
CA ILE A 115 -4.97 13.43 -15.48
C ILE A 115 -3.69 12.63 -15.19
N ALA A 116 -2.65 13.28 -14.65
CA ALA A 116 -1.42 12.58 -14.24
C ALA A 116 -1.69 11.54 -13.15
N CYS A 117 -2.54 11.86 -12.16
CA CYS A 117 -2.95 10.92 -11.12
C CYS A 117 -3.71 9.70 -11.66
N LEU A 118 -4.48 9.83 -12.75
CA LEU A 118 -5.21 8.72 -13.35
C LEU A 118 -4.29 7.55 -13.73
N SER A 119 -3.07 7.82 -14.21
CA SER A 119 -2.10 6.79 -14.54
C SER A 119 -1.72 5.94 -13.33
N VAL A 120 -1.52 6.59 -12.17
CA VAL A 120 -1.21 5.91 -10.90
C VAL A 120 -2.43 5.16 -10.36
N VAL A 121 -3.62 5.78 -10.47
CA VAL A 121 -4.88 5.16 -10.04
C VAL A 121 -5.17 3.89 -10.84
N VAL A 122 -5.00 3.91 -12.16
CA VAL A 122 -5.17 2.71 -13.01
C VAL A 122 -4.22 1.61 -12.58
N PHE A 123 -2.96 1.92 -12.30
CA PHE A 123 -1.99 0.95 -11.78
C PHE A 123 -2.41 0.37 -10.43
N ALA A 124 -2.98 1.19 -9.53
CA ALA A 124 -3.45 0.74 -8.21
C ALA A 124 -4.64 -0.23 -8.29
N PHE A 125 -5.36 -0.27 -9.41
CA PHE A 125 -6.44 -1.23 -9.68
C PHE A 125 -5.94 -2.52 -10.37
N GLY A 126 -4.67 -2.61 -10.74
CA GLY A 126 -4.06 -3.83 -11.26
C GLY A 126 -4.21 -4.99 -10.27
N GLY A 127 -4.38 -6.19 -10.81
CA GLY A 127 -4.58 -7.41 -10.02
C GLY A 127 -6.05 -7.79 -9.75
N ILE A 128 -7.04 -6.93 -10.06
CA ILE A 128 -8.46 -7.28 -9.93
C ILE A 128 -8.83 -8.41 -10.91
N GLU A 129 -8.20 -8.44 -12.07
CA GLU A 129 -8.36 -9.47 -13.09
C GLU A 129 -7.95 -10.87 -12.63
N ILE A 130 -7.11 -10.99 -11.59
CA ILE A 130 -6.70 -12.26 -10.98
C ILE A 130 -7.93 -13.04 -10.52
N ILE A 131 -8.99 -12.38 -10.06
CA ILE A 131 -10.26 -13.01 -9.68
C ILE A 131 -10.83 -13.83 -10.84
N GLY A 132 -10.70 -13.33 -12.08
CA GLY A 132 -11.15 -14.04 -13.28
C GLY A 132 -10.21 -15.19 -13.66
N ILE A 133 -8.90 -15.03 -13.50
CA ILE A 133 -7.88 -16.04 -13.85
C ILE A 133 -7.97 -17.23 -12.88
N THR A 134 -8.10 -16.97 -11.59
CA THR A 134 -8.20 -18.02 -10.55
C THR A 134 -9.60 -18.65 -10.45
N ALA A 135 -10.54 -18.19 -11.25
CA ALA A 135 -11.90 -18.73 -11.29
C ALA A 135 -11.94 -20.24 -11.53
N GLY A 136 -11.04 -20.75 -12.37
CA GLY A 136 -10.93 -22.19 -12.69
C GLY A 136 -10.40 -23.05 -11.54
N GLU A 137 -9.75 -22.44 -10.54
CA GLU A 137 -9.17 -23.14 -9.37
C GLU A 137 -10.13 -23.17 -8.18
N SER A 138 -11.23 -22.41 -8.26
CA SER A 138 -12.21 -22.31 -7.19
C SER A 138 -13.10 -23.57 -7.11
N LYS A 139 -13.35 -24.06 -5.91
CA LYS A 139 -14.25 -25.22 -5.68
C LYS A 139 -15.70 -24.93 -6.08
N ASP A 140 -16.16 -23.69 -5.92
CA ASP A 140 -17.49 -23.23 -6.31
C ASP A 140 -17.41 -21.84 -6.96
N PRO A 141 -17.06 -21.77 -8.25
CA PRO A 141 -16.89 -20.50 -8.94
C PRO A 141 -18.19 -19.70 -9.07
N LYS A 142 -19.34 -20.37 -9.12
CA LYS A 142 -20.65 -19.70 -9.30
C LYS A 142 -21.03 -18.81 -8.12
N THR A 143 -20.57 -19.14 -6.91
CA THR A 143 -20.86 -18.37 -5.68
C THR A 143 -19.66 -17.54 -5.23
N SER A 144 -18.43 -18.05 -5.36
CA SER A 144 -17.23 -17.36 -4.89
C SER A 144 -16.85 -16.15 -5.74
N ILE A 145 -16.95 -16.24 -7.07
CA ILE A 145 -16.57 -15.15 -7.96
C ILE A 145 -17.48 -13.93 -7.80
N PRO A 146 -18.84 -14.03 -7.82
CA PRO A 146 -19.69 -12.87 -7.58
C PRO A 146 -19.46 -12.22 -6.23
N LYS A 147 -19.21 -13.01 -5.17
CA LYS A 147 -18.85 -12.47 -3.84
C LYS A 147 -17.55 -11.70 -3.86
N ALA A 148 -16.52 -12.23 -4.53
CA ALA A 148 -15.23 -11.56 -4.68
C ALA A 148 -15.38 -10.24 -5.43
N ILE A 149 -16.06 -10.24 -6.57
CA ILE A 149 -16.30 -9.03 -7.40
C ILE A 149 -17.07 -7.98 -6.60
N ASN A 150 -18.14 -8.37 -5.89
CA ASN A 150 -18.94 -7.43 -5.10
C ASN A 150 -18.19 -6.87 -3.88
N ALA A 151 -17.16 -7.54 -3.40
CA ALA A 151 -16.31 -7.05 -2.31
C ALA A 151 -15.28 -5.99 -2.78
N VAL A 152 -14.94 -5.95 -4.07
CA VAL A 152 -13.93 -5.02 -4.62
C VAL A 152 -14.27 -3.55 -4.34
N PRO A 153 -15.47 -3.03 -4.63
CA PRO A 153 -15.79 -1.62 -4.37
C PRO A 153 -15.63 -1.25 -2.89
N VAL A 154 -16.06 -2.13 -1.98
CA VAL A 154 -15.94 -1.90 -0.53
C VAL A 154 -14.47 -1.87 -0.10
N ARG A 155 -13.65 -2.77 -0.64
CA ARG A 155 -12.20 -2.78 -0.36
C ARG A 155 -11.54 -1.52 -0.87
N ILE A 156 -11.89 -1.05 -2.06
CA ILE A 156 -11.35 0.19 -2.62
C ILE A 156 -11.70 1.37 -1.74
N LEU A 157 -12.97 1.52 -1.33
CA LEU A 157 -13.38 2.60 -0.46
C LEU A 157 -12.64 2.57 0.89
N LEU A 158 -12.51 1.41 1.52
CA LEU A 158 -11.85 1.29 2.82
C LEU A 158 -10.33 1.44 2.72
N PHE A 159 -9.69 0.72 1.82
CA PHE A 159 -8.23 0.62 1.82
C PHE A 159 -7.53 1.69 0.97
N TYR A 160 -8.20 2.26 -0.03
CA TYR A 160 -7.61 3.33 -0.84
C TYR A 160 -8.17 4.69 -0.46
N VAL A 161 -9.47 4.89 -0.62
CA VAL A 161 -10.06 6.22 -0.43
C VAL A 161 -9.92 6.68 1.01
N LEU A 162 -10.28 5.83 1.99
CA LEU A 162 -10.20 6.19 3.40
C LEU A 162 -8.75 6.34 3.87
N THR A 163 -7.83 5.50 3.39
CA THR A 163 -6.40 5.62 3.67
C THR A 163 -5.84 6.94 3.17
N ILE A 164 -6.08 7.29 1.90
CA ILE A 164 -5.61 8.55 1.32
C ILE A 164 -6.24 9.74 2.05
N PHE A 165 -7.53 9.67 2.35
CA PHE A 165 -8.22 10.71 3.12
C PHE A 165 -7.55 10.96 4.47
N VAL A 166 -7.26 9.90 5.23
CA VAL A 166 -6.61 10.00 6.54
C VAL A 166 -5.19 10.54 6.40
N LEU A 167 -4.39 10.00 5.47
CA LEU A 167 -3.03 10.45 5.22
C LEU A 167 -2.97 11.94 4.86
N MET A 168 -3.80 12.37 3.92
CA MET A 168 -3.84 13.77 3.45
C MET A 168 -4.42 14.72 4.50
N SER A 169 -5.21 14.22 5.45
CA SER A 169 -5.69 15.02 6.58
C SER A 169 -4.62 15.18 7.67
N ILE A 170 -3.70 14.21 7.80
CA ILE A 170 -2.62 14.30 8.79
C ILE A 170 -1.45 15.08 8.23
N PHE A 171 -1.04 14.78 7.00
CA PHE A 171 0.12 15.39 6.35
C PHE A 171 -0.30 16.29 5.20
N PRO A 172 0.25 17.50 5.08
CA PRO A 172 0.13 18.30 3.88
C PRO A 172 0.69 17.54 2.66
N TRP A 173 -0.03 17.58 1.53
CA TRP A 173 0.33 16.82 0.33
C TRP A 173 1.77 17.09 -0.17
N ASN A 174 2.26 18.32 0.00
CA ASN A 174 3.59 18.75 -0.42
C ASN A 174 4.73 18.21 0.47
N GLN A 175 4.39 17.61 1.61
CA GLN A 175 5.37 17.02 2.54
C GLN A 175 5.34 15.49 2.52
N ILE A 176 4.33 14.87 1.89
CA ILE A 176 4.24 13.42 1.79
C ILE A 176 5.37 12.89 0.92
N GLY A 177 6.08 11.88 1.43
CA GLY A 177 7.16 11.20 0.71
C GLY A 177 8.53 11.86 0.81
N SER A 178 8.65 13.07 1.37
CA SER A 178 9.95 13.73 1.56
C SER A 178 10.81 13.09 2.66
N GLN A 179 10.19 12.44 3.63
CA GLN A 179 10.83 11.88 4.82
C GLN A 179 10.64 10.35 4.98
N GLY A 180 10.37 9.63 3.90
CA GLY A 180 10.15 8.19 3.93
C GLY A 180 8.69 7.76 3.81
N SER A 181 8.34 6.56 4.32
CA SER A 181 6.97 6.05 4.22
C SER A 181 6.00 6.81 5.13
N PRO A 182 4.88 7.33 4.60
CA PRO A 182 3.86 8.01 5.40
C PRO A 182 3.25 7.10 6.49
N PHE A 183 3.21 5.79 6.26
CA PHE A 183 2.74 4.82 7.24
C PHE A 183 3.64 4.79 8.47
N VAL A 184 4.96 4.73 8.26
CA VAL A 184 5.95 4.77 9.35
C VAL A 184 5.82 6.05 10.16
N GLN A 185 5.68 7.20 9.50
CA GLN A 185 5.55 8.51 10.16
C GLN A 185 4.30 8.59 11.06
N ILE A 186 3.18 8.00 10.66
CA ILE A 186 1.98 7.96 11.52
C ILE A 186 2.25 7.17 12.80
N PHE A 187 2.85 6.00 12.68
CA PHE A 187 3.16 5.17 13.84
C PHE A 187 4.21 5.79 14.78
N GLU A 188 5.21 6.47 14.22
CA GLU A 188 6.18 7.24 15.00
C GLU A 188 5.51 8.38 15.77
N ASN A 189 4.61 9.12 15.14
CA ASN A 189 3.85 10.20 15.77
C ASN A 189 2.88 9.70 16.87
N LEU A 190 2.41 8.45 16.76
CA LEU A 190 1.64 7.78 17.81
C LEU A 190 2.51 7.32 18.99
N GLY A 191 3.83 7.56 18.94
CA GLY A 191 4.78 7.13 19.98
C GLY A 191 5.12 5.64 19.93
N ILE A 192 4.68 4.93 18.88
CA ILE A 192 4.92 3.50 18.70
C ILE A 192 6.19 3.31 17.87
N LYS A 193 7.34 3.60 18.47
CA LYS A 193 8.65 3.45 17.80
C LYS A 193 8.93 2.02 17.31
N SER A 194 8.31 1.01 17.91
CA SER A 194 8.40 -0.38 17.49
C SER A 194 7.55 -0.69 16.25
N ALA A 195 6.57 0.11 15.89
CA ALA A 195 5.75 -0.11 14.71
C ALA A 195 6.48 0.29 13.40
N ALA A 196 7.56 1.05 13.50
CA ALA A 196 8.50 1.22 12.38
C ALA A 196 9.26 -0.09 12.05
N THR A 197 9.13 -1.11 12.91
CA THR A 197 9.83 -2.41 12.81
C THR A 197 8.90 -3.53 12.30
N VAL A 198 7.63 -3.27 12.08
CA VAL A 198 6.62 -4.19 11.55
C VAL A 198 6.25 -3.81 10.12
#